data_b61a5fd3cfb80c6803daf838659d1073
#
_entry.id   b61a5fd3cfb80c6803daf838659d1073
#
_cell.length_a   1.000
_cell.length_b   1.000
_cell.length_c   1.000
_cell.angle_alpha   90.00
_cell.angle_beta   90.00
_cell.angle_gamma   90.00
#
_symmetry.space_group_name_H-M   'P 1'
#
loop_
_entity.id
_entity.type
_entity.pdbx_description
1 polymer ?
#
loop_
_entity_poly.entity_id
_entity_poly.type
_entity_poly.pdbx_seq_one_letter_code
_entity_poly.pdbx_strand_id
1 'polypeptide(L)'
;MMIERKVRMLGSVALLLAMFGAVLPAQAVPSYARQTGQECIACHVSFPELTPYGRYFKLTGYTIGKVAISSEGMNYVPLAVMAQASVTNTRNNHTTDPDTGDTVSVNQRNNTFVFCCASVFLASKVNDYIGGFLQWSYDHLATTADGTLGGHSGIDNADLRIVGKYSDVGAAEPDLIYGATLHNNPTSQDVWNSTPAFGFPYTTSPLASTPAAATLIDGGLAQQVAGLGGYLFWKKSLYGEVSFYRTADGAFSILRQGQDIHTDGGVAALKGYNPYWRFAYNQDWGPNSIMVGTYGMVADRYPSNFDTSTPTDRFRDIAIDAQYQYITDPHTFTAQVTYIDEKQSYNASFPATTETGAGIGAGPTPANPTDKLHTFKAKATYYNDRKYGGTLAYFSTTGSADSGLYGMDPNGNAMKPDSRGYIVELDYLPIQNIRLMFQYTAYNKFNGASTNYDGNGRNARDNNTAFLNVWVAF
;
A
#
# COMPACT_ATOMS: atom_id res chain seq x y z
N MET A 1 -0.12 -25.62 -29.19
CA MET A 1 -0.33 -24.36 -28.48
C MET A 1 -0.88 -24.53 -27.05
N MET A 2 -2.00 -25.24 -26.79
CA MET A 2 -2.54 -25.42 -25.42
C MET A 2 -1.70 -26.36 -24.53
N ILE A 3 -1.07 -27.38 -25.10
CA ILE A 3 -0.19 -28.31 -24.40
C ILE A 3 1.14 -27.64 -24.05
N GLU A 4 1.72 -26.85 -24.95
CA GLU A 4 2.97 -26.11 -24.68
C GLU A 4 2.82 -25.07 -23.57
N ARG A 5 1.65 -24.40 -23.49
CA ARG A 5 1.35 -23.46 -22.39
C ARG A 5 1.27 -24.18 -21.04
N LYS A 6 0.64 -25.37 -20.99
CA LYS A 6 0.58 -26.20 -19.77
C LYS A 6 1.97 -26.69 -19.36
N VAL A 7 2.81 -27.07 -20.32
CA VAL A 7 4.20 -27.52 -20.06
C VAL A 7 5.07 -26.38 -19.55
N ARG A 8 4.95 -25.18 -20.11
CA ARG A 8 5.68 -24.00 -19.61
C ARG A 8 5.24 -23.60 -18.19
N MET A 9 3.94 -23.63 -17.92
CA MET A 9 3.41 -23.35 -16.58
C MET A 9 3.85 -24.39 -15.54
N LEU A 10 3.81 -25.68 -15.89
CA LEU A 10 4.34 -26.76 -15.05
C LEU A 10 5.86 -26.66 -14.87
N GLY A 11 6.59 -26.27 -15.92
CA GLY A 11 8.03 -26.03 -15.87
C GLY A 11 8.41 -24.87 -14.95
N SER A 12 7.64 -23.78 -14.97
CA SER A 12 7.84 -22.63 -14.08
C SER A 12 7.53 -22.96 -12.62
N VAL A 13 6.47 -23.72 -12.36
CA VAL A 13 6.12 -24.22 -11.02
C VAL A 13 7.18 -25.22 -10.53
N ALA A 14 7.67 -26.12 -11.39
CA ALA A 14 8.74 -27.06 -11.05
C ALA A 14 10.07 -26.36 -10.78
N LEU A 15 10.40 -25.29 -11.51
CA LEU A 15 11.59 -24.47 -11.27
C LEU A 15 11.49 -23.70 -9.94
N LEU A 16 10.31 -23.16 -9.62
CA LEU A 16 10.02 -22.58 -8.31
C LEU A 16 10.21 -23.62 -7.20
N LEU A 17 9.63 -24.80 -7.33
CA LEU A 17 9.76 -25.89 -6.35
C LEU A 17 11.21 -26.41 -6.24
N ALA A 18 11.98 -26.45 -7.33
CA ALA A 18 13.38 -26.86 -7.33
C ALA A 18 14.30 -25.83 -6.64
N MET A 19 14.00 -24.54 -6.74
CA MET A 19 14.70 -23.50 -5.96
C MET A 19 14.50 -23.67 -4.45
N PHE A 20 13.40 -24.27 -4.01
CA PHE A 20 13.13 -24.54 -2.59
C PHE A 20 13.78 -25.86 -2.09
N GLY A 21 14.11 -26.81 -2.96
CA GLY A 21 14.73 -28.09 -2.58
C GLY A 21 16.18 -27.98 -2.08
N ALA A 22 16.82 -26.84 -2.26
CA ALA A 22 18.20 -26.58 -1.84
C ALA A 22 18.31 -25.65 -0.61
N VAL A 23 17.19 -25.31 0.05
CA VAL A 23 17.21 -24.44 1.22
C VAL A 23 17.69 -25.25 2.43
N LEU A 24 18.99 -25.18 2.73
CA LEU A 24 19.51 -25.41 4.07
C LEU A 24 18.66 -24.58 5.05
N PRO A 25 18.47 -25.01 6.31
CA PRO A 25 17.76 -24.19 7.30
C PRO A 25 18.56 -22.90 7.50
N ALA A 26 18.35 -21.94 6.62
CA ALA A 26 18.83 -20.58 6.77
C ALA A 26 18.03 -19.99 7.93
N GLN A 27 18.64 -19.89 9.08
CA GLN A 27 18.15 -19.06 10.19
C GLN A 27 18.33 -17.58 9.81
N ALA A 28 17.80 -17.22 8.65
CA ALA A 28 17.78 -15.85 8.19
C ALA A 28 16.59 -15.17 8.83
N VAL A 29 16.83 -14.52 9.94
CA VAL A 29 15.82 -13.84 10.74
C VAL A 29 15.86 -12.36 10.36
N PRO A 30 14.74 -11.72 9.94
CA PRO A 30 14.67 -10.29 9.67
C PRO A 30 15.24 -9.46 10.83
N SER A 31 15.71 -8.24 10.52
CA SER A 31 16.44 -7.39 11.47
C SER A 31 15.75 -7.24 12.82
N TYR A 32 14.44 -7.01 12.85
CA TYR A 32 13.70 -6.84 14.11
C TYR A 32 13.59 -8.14 14.94
N ALA A 33 13.57 -9.29 14.31
CA ALA A 33 13.61 -10.56 15.03
C ALA A 33 15.00 -10.78 15.67
N ARG A 34 16.10 -10.41 14.98
CA ARG A 34 17.46 -10.40 15.58
C ARG A 34 17.58 -9.39 16.70
N GLN A 35 16.94 -8.21 16.57
CA GLN A 35 16.89 -7.18 17.61
C GLN A 35 16.18 -7.66 18.88
N THR A 36 15.02 -8.29 18.72
CA THR A 36 14.13 -8.64 19.85
C THR A 36 14.36 -10.05 20.38
N GLY A 37 14.99 -10.93 19.60
CA GLY A 37 15.06 -12.36 19.86
C GLY A 37 13.73 -13.09 19.70
N GLN A 38 12.72 -12.44 19.07
CA GLN A 38 11.41 -12.99 18.83
C GLN A 38 11.26 -13.51 17.41
N GLU A 39 10.44 -14.52 17.23
CA GLU A 39 10.08 -15.04 15.89
C GLU A 39 9.14 -14.07 15.15
N CYS A 40 9.10 -14.15 13.82
CA CYS A 40 8.23 -13.29 12.99
C CYS A 40 6.76 -13.34 13.39
N ILE A 41 6.28 -14.52 13.79
CA ILE A 41 4.89 -14.73 14.24
C ILE A 41 4.56 -14.05 15.57
N ALA A 42 5.53 -13.60 16.34
CA ALA A 42 5.26 -12.80 17.53
C ALA A 42 4.68 -11.42 17.12
N CYS A 43 5.19 -10.84 16.02
CA CYS A 43 4.77 -9.52 15.53
C CYS A 43 3.75 -9.58 14.40
N HIS A 44 3.75 -10.65 13.59
CA HIS A 44 2.91 -10.75 12.40
C HIS A 44 1.96 -11.95 12.45
N VAL A 45 0.72 -11.75 12.02
CA VAL A 45 -0.21 -12.85 11.66
C VAL A 45 0.28 -13.47 10.36
N SER A 46 0.52 -12.63 9.37
CA SER A 46 1.30 -12.84 8.15
C SER A 46 1.82 -11.48 7.71
N PHE A 47 2.85 -11.40 6.84
CA PHE A 47 3.34 -10.09 6.38
C PHE A 47 2.26 -9.31 5.62
N PRO A 48 2.06 -8.02 5.88
CA PRO A 48 2.52 -7.15 6.97
C PRO A 48 1.52 -7.02 8.12
N GLU A 49 0.50 -7.88 8.22
CA GLU A 49 -0.54 -7.83 9.25
C GLU A 49 0.03 -8.05 10.66
N LEU A 50 -0.26 -7.12 11.59
CA LEU A 50 0.35 -7.09 12.91
C LEU A 50 -0.52 -7.77 13.98
N THR A 51 0.14 -8.51 14.88
CA THR A 51 -0.43 -8.95 16.17
C THR A 51 -0.49 -7.78 17.16
N PRO A 52 -1.15 -7.91 18.32
CA PRO A 52 -1.07 -6.92 19.39
C PRO A 52 0.37 -6.59 19.82
N TYR A 53 1.25 -7.60 19.88
CA TYR A 53 2.66 -7.37 20.20
C TYR A 53 3.39 -6.61 19.09
N GLY A 54 3.13 -6.92 17.82
CA GLY A 54 3.69 -6.18 16.68
C GLY A 54 3.24 -4.72 16.66
N ARG A 55 1.97 -4.45 17.01
CA ARG A 55 1.46 -3.09 17.17
C ARG A 55 2.16 -2.35 18.32
N TYR A 56 2.34 -3.01 19.45
CA TYR A 56 3.06 -2.44 20.58
C TYR A 56 4.53 -2.14 20.25
N PHE A 57 5.20 -3.03 19.51
CA PHE A 57 6.56 -2.81 19.01
C PHE A 57 6.66 -1.57 18.12
N LYS A 58 5.73 -1.41 17.17
CA LYS A 58 5.64 -0.22 16.30
C LYS A 58 5.31 1.05 17.10
N LEU A 59 4.36 0.97 18.02
CA LEU A 59 3.92 2.06 18.88
C LEU A 59 5.07 2.58 19.78
N THR A 60 5.89 1.68 20.29
CA THR A 60 7.07 2.02 21.11
C THR A 60 8.30 2.42 20.28
N GLY A 61 8.10 2.82 19.02
CA GLY A 61 9.14 3.35 18.14
C GLY A 61 10.20 2.33 17.78
N TYR A 62 9.84 1.04 17.69
CA TYR A 62 10.77 -0.06 17.37
C TYR A 62 11.94 -0.20 18.37
N THR A 63 11.78 0.29 19.61
CA THR A 63 12.88 0.38 20.58
C THR A 63 13.01 -0.83 21.51
N ILE A 64 12.15 -1.84 21.40
CA ILE A 64 12.24 -3.06 22.20
C ILE A 64 13.41 -3.93 21.72
N GLY A 65 14.19 -4.47 22.64
CA GLY A 65 15.31 -5.37 22.35
C GLY A 65 16.67 -4.69 22.36
N LYS A 66 17.65 -5.29 21.67
CA LYS A 66 19.05 -4.87 21.66
C LYS A 66 19.29 -3.76 20.64
N VAL A 67 20.30 -2.93 20.85
CA VAL A 67 20.86 -2.06 19.81
C VAL A 67 21.71 -2.89 18.83
N ALA A 68 21.77 -2.49 17.57
CA ALA A 68 22.60 -3.18 16.57
C ALA A 68 24.10 -3.05 16.88
N ILE A 69 24.53 -1.88 17.30
CA ILE A 69 25.92 -1.55 17.64
C ILE A 69 25.96 -1.00 19.05
N SER A 70 26.79 -1.56 19.91
CA SER A 70 27.07 -1.09 21.26
C SER A 70 28.56 -0.73 21.42
N SER A 71 28.95 -0.25 22.60
CA SER A 71 30.36 -0.05 22.94
C SER A 71 31.19 -1.34 22.94
N GLU A 72 30.54 -2.49 23.06
CA GLU A 72 31.18 -3.82 23.05
C GLU A 72 31.29 -4.42 21.64
N GLY A 73 30.69 -3.78 20.63
CA GLY A 73 30.74 -4.21 19.24
C GLY A 73 29.35 -4.36 18.60
N MET A 74 29.31 -5.14 17.52
CA MET A 74 28.09 -5.40 16.75
C MET A 74 27.30 -6.56 17.38
N ASN A 75 26.10 -6.27 17.86
CA ASN A 75 25.17 -7.27 18.40
C ASN A 75 24.42 -8.05 17.31
N TYR A 76 24.07 -7.38 16.22
CA TYR A 76 23.41 -7.96 15.04
C TYR A 76 23.53 -7.05 13.83
N VAL A 77 23.35 -7.60 12.63
CA VAL A 77 23.28 -6.83 11.38
C VAL A 77 21.89 -6.21 11.25
N PRO A 78 21.73 -4.87 11.19
CA PRO A 78 20.43 -4.19 11.13
C PRO A 78 19.83 -4.17 9.72
N LEU A 79 20.12 -5.17 8.89
CA LEU A 79 19.62 -5.29 7.53
C LEU A 79 18.66 -6.46 7.43
N ALA A 80 17.63 -6.29 6.62
CA ALA A 80 16.78 -7.37 6.15
C ALA A 80 16.59 -7.26 4.64
N VAL A 81 16.33 -8.37 3.97
CA VAL A 81 16.10 -8.42 2.53
C VAL A 81 14.72 -9.01 2.28
N MET A 82 14.01 -8.47 1.32
CA MET A 82 12.73 -8.98 0.84
C MET A 82 12.80 -9.15 -0.67
N ALA A 83 12.19 -10.20 -1.18
CA ALA A 83 12.06 -10.43 -2.61
C ALA A 83 10.70 -11.02 -2.93
N GLN A 84 10.15 -10.64 -4.09
CA GLN A 84 8.90 -11.19 -4.59
C GLN A 84 9.05 -11.63 -6.04
N ALA A 85 8.44 -12.78 -6.35
CA ALA A 85 8.36 -13.30 -7.71
C ALA A 85 6.95 -13.83 -7.97
N SER A 86 6.44 -13.61 -9.17
CA SER A 86 5.03 -13.87 -9.43
C SER A 86 4.73 -14.33 -10.85
N VAL A 87 3.52 -14.87 -11.01
CA VAL A 87 2.90 -15.14 -12.30
C VAL A 87 1.50 -14.56 -12.27
N THR A 88 1.16 -13.78 -13.28
CA THR A 88 -0.17 -13.16 -13.45
C THR A 88 -0.89 -13.80 -14.62
N ASN A 89 -2.16 -14.15 -14.43
CA ASN A 89 -3.08 -14.53 -15.49
C ASN A 89 -4.32 -13.62 -15.46
N THR A 90 -4.44 -12.72 -16.43
CA THR A 90 -5.66 -11.93 -16.65
C THR A 90 -6.59 -12.69 -17.58
N ARG A 91 -7.88 -12.77 -17.24
CA ARG A 91 -8.90 -13.57 -17.94
C ARG A 91 -8.97 -13.27 -19.44
N ASN A 92 -9.01 -11.99 -19.80
CA ASN A 92 -8.91 -11.55 -21.19
C ASN A 92 -7.82 -10.48 -21.31
N ASN A 93 -6.70 -10.85 -21.93
CA ASN A 93 -5.54 -9.98 -22.09
C ASN A 93 -5.52 -9.22 -23.42
N HIS A 94 -6.68 -9.10 -24.09
CA HIS A 94 -6.77 -8.44 -25.37
C HIS A 94 -7.78 -7.31 -25.34
N THR A 95 -7.51 -6.26 -26.10
CA THR A 95 -8.43 -5.17 -26.41
C THR A 95 -8.36 -4.86 -27.90
N THR A 96 -9.33 -4.10 -28.42
CA THR A 96 -9.30 -3.59 -29.79
C THR A 96 -8.65 -2.21 -29.76
N ASP A 97 -7.66 -2.02 -30.61
CA ASP A 97 -7.05 -0.71 -30.86
C ASP A 97 -8.09 0.18 -31.56
N PRO A 98 -8.45 1.34 -30.96
CA PRO A 98 -9.49 2.20 -31.52
C PRO A 98 -9.12 2.82 -32.87
N ASP A 99 -7.84 2.98 -33.17
CA ASP A 99 -7.35 3.64 -34.39
C ASP A 99 -7.21 2.66 -35.56
N THR A 100 -6.74 1.46 -35.29
CA THR A 100 -6.46 0.45 -36.33
C THR A 100 -7.51 -0.63 -36.41
N GLY A 101 -8.31 -0.85 -35.39
CA GLY A 101 -9.24 -1.96 -35.27
C GLY A 101 -8.57 -3.32 -34.94
N ASP A 102 -7.26 -3.32 -34.74
CA ASP A 102 -6.50 -4.54 -34.49
C ASP A 102 -6.67 -5.03 -33.05
N THR A 103 -6.55 -6.34 -32.88
CA THR A 103 -6.50 -6.94 -31.52
C THR A 103 -5.09 -6.82 -30.94
N VAL A 104 -4.94 -6.03 -29.86
CA VAL A 104 -3.67 -5.81 -29.16
C VAL A 104 -3.69 -6.41 -27.77
N SER A 105 -2.52 -6.79 -27.25
CA SER A 105 -2.38 -7.29 -25.89
C SER A 105 -2.35 -6.13 -24.90
N VAL A 106 -3.21 -6.19 -23.87
CA VAL A 106 -3.21 -5.24 -22.74
C VAL A 106 -1.95 -5.39 -21.89
N ASN A 107 -1.47 -6.62 -21.76
CA ASN A 107 -0.25 -6.95 -21.03
C ASN A 107 0.55 -8.01 -21.78
N GLN A 108 1.71 -7.64 -22.29
CA GLN A 108 2.58 -8.53 -23.06
C GLN A 108 3.21 -9.65 -22.21
N ARG A 109 3.29 -9.47 -20.89
CA ARG A 109 3.88 -10.43 -19.93
C ARG A 109 2.86 -11.32 -19.24
N ASN A 110 1.61 -11.35 -19.71
CA ASN A 110 0.58 -12.23 -19.17
C ASN A 110 1.03 -13.70 -19.24
N ASN A 111 0.87 -14.48 -18.16
CA ASN A 111 1.33 -15.87 -18.02
C ASN A 111 2.87 -16.05 -18.04
N THR A 112 3.62 -15.01 -17.80
CA THR A 112 5.08 -15.12 -17.65
C THR A 112 5.50 -14.99 -16.19
N PHE A 113 6.63 -15.62 -15.87
CA PHE A 113 7.27 -15.43 -14.58
C PHE A 113 7.90 -14.04 -14.52
N VAL A 114 7.64 -13.33 -13.42
CA VAL A 114 8.16 -11.99 -13.17
C VAL A 114 8.80 -11.94 -11.79
N PHE A 115 10.06 -11.54 -11.73
CA PHE A 115 10.70 -11.13 -10.50
C PHE A 115 10.37 -9.66 -10.28
N CYS A 116 9.31 -9.39 -9.49
CA CYS A 116 8.77 -8.03 -9.45
C CYS A 116 9.56 -7.06 -8.59
N CYS A 117 10.03 -7.47 -7.44
CA CYS A 117 10.56 -6.53 -6.48
C CYS A 117 11.66 -7.15 -5.62
N ALA A 118 12.69 -6.37 -5.37
CA ALA A 118 13.69 -6.67 -4.35
C ALA A 118 13.82 -5.46 -3.43
N SER A 119 13.82 -5.71 -2.12
CA SER A 119 13.96 -4.64 -1.13
C SER A 119 15.04 -4.96 -0.12
N VAL A 120 15.74 -3.91 0.31
CA VAL A 120 16.66 -3.95 1.45
C VAL A 120 16.11 -3.03 2.52
N PHE A 121 16.01 -3.53 3.74
CA PHE A 121 15.59 -2.75 4.89
C PHE A 121 16.80 -2.46 5.77
N LEU A 122 17.01 -1.20 6.10
CA LEU A 122 17.77 -0.80 7.27
C LEU A 122 16.78 -0.59 8.41
N ALA A 123 16.75 -1.51 9.38
CA ALA A 123 15.73 -1.53 10.40
C ALA A 123 16.35 -1.85 11.76
N SER A 124 16.24 -0.92 12.72
CA SER A 124 16.88 -1.05 14.02
C SER A 124 16.35 -0.07 15.06
N LYS A 125 16.56 -0.45 16.31
CA LYS A 125 16.68 0.45 17.44
C LYS A 125 18.03 1.17 17.36
N VAL A 126 18.00 2.49 17.45
CA VAL A 126 19.22 3.34 17.57
C VAL A 126 19.62 3.47 19.04
N ASN A 127 18.64 3.76 19.91
CA ASN A 127 18.77 3.80 21.37
C ASN A 127 17.39 3.53 22.01
N ASP A 128 17.25 3.73 23.33
CA ASP A 128 16.00 3.45 24.04
C ASP A 128 14.82 4.35 23.67
N TYR A 129 15.07 5.41 22.92
CA TYR A 129 14.09 6.42 22.51
C TYR A 129 13.91 6.51 21.00
N ILE A 130 14.85 6.01 20.20
CA ILE A 130 14.89 6.20 18.75
C ILE A 130 15.00 4.86 18.05
N GLY A 131 14.10 4.61 17.10
CA GLY A 131 14.14 3.47 16.21
C GLY A 131 13.36 3.72 14.93
N GLY A 132 13.39 2.77 14.03
CA GLY A 132 12.68 2.89 12.77
C GLY A 132 13.23 1.98 11.69
N PHE A 133 12.66 2.13 10.50
CA PHE A 133 13.14 1.45 9.31
C PHE A 133 13.15 2.37 8.10
N LEU A 134 14.00 2.00 7.15
CA LEU A 134 14.09 2.54 5.82
C LEU A 134 14.08 1.36 4.85
N GLN A 135 13.11 1.31 3.95
CA GLN A 135 13.00 0.31 2.88
C GLN A 135 13.47 0.94 1.57
N TRP A 136 14.51 0.40 0.98
CA TRP A 136 14.93 0.69 -0.39
C TRP A 136 14.47 -0.47 -1.28
N SER A 137 13.78 -0.15 -2.37
CA SER A 137 13.22 -1.14 -3.29
C SER A 137 13.71 -0.93 -4.70
N TYR A 138 13.89 -2.01 -5.45
CA TYR A 138 14.11 -2.04 -6.88
C TYR A 138 12.92 -2.69 -7.57
N ASP A 139 12.30 -1.96 -8.50
CA ASP A 139 11.23 -2.42 -9.37
C ASP A 139 11.73 -2.43 -10.82
N HIS A 140 11.89 -3.61 -11.41
CA HIS A 140 12.33 -3.74 -12.79
C HIS A 140 11.21 -3.52 -13.82
N LEU A 141 9.95 -3.44 -13.37
CA LEU A 141 8.78 -3.16 -14.22
C LEU A 141 8.47 -1.66 -14.31
N ALA A 142 9.16 -0.84 -13.53
CA ALA A 142 9.00 0.60 -13.63
C ALA A 142 9.32 1.08 -15.05
N THR A 143 8.45 1.90 -15.59
CA THR A 143 8.61 2.49 -16.92
C THR A 143 9.30 3.85 -16.82
N THR A 144 10.19 4.12 -17.78
CA THR A 144 10.77 5.45 -18.00
C THR A 144 9.74 6.38 -18.65
N ALA A 145 10.04 7.68 -18.72
CA ALA A 145 9.14 8.68 -19.29
C ALA A 145 8.75 8.42 -20.75
N ASP A 146 9.57 7.68 -21.50
CA ASP A 146 9.29 7.25 -22.88
C ASP A 146 8.48 5.94 -22.97
N GLY A 147 8.03 5.40 -21.82
CA GLY A 147 7.25 4.17 -21.76
C GLY A 147 8.06 2.87 -21.87
N THR A 148 9.38 2.94 -21.95
CA THR A 148 10.24 1.74 -21.95
C THR A 148 10.43 1.22 -20.53
N LEU A 149 10.66 -0.10 -20.38
CA LEU A 149 10.98 -0.70 -19.08
C LEU A 149 12.44 -0.36 -18.74
N GLY A 150 12.63 0.56 -17.78
CA GLY A 150 13.94 1.02 -17.38
C GLY A 150 14.44 0.45 -16.06
N GLY A 151 13.57 -0.15 -15.30
CA GLY A 151 13.83 -0.48 -13.89
C GLY A 151 14.06 0.78 -13.06
N HIS A 152 13.59 0.78 -11.83
CA HIS A 152 13.70 1.93 -10.95
C HIS A 152 14.03 1.51 -9.53
N SER A 153 14.77 2.35 -8.80
CA SER A 153 15.05 2.10 -7.39
C SER A 153 14.97 3.38 -6.58
N GLY A 154 14.47 3.24 -5.36
CA GLY A 154 14.35 4.35 -4.44
C GLY A 154 13.85 3.93 -3.06
N ILE A 155 13.64 4.91 -2.19
CA ILE A 155 13.03 4.67 -0.89
C ILE A 155 11.54 4.40 -1.07
N ASP A 156 11.13 3.19 -0.71
CA ASP A 156 9.74 2.74 -0.77
C ASP A 156 8.99 3.17 0.50
N ASN A 157 9.40 2.68 1.66
CA ASN A 157 8.80 3.08 2.92
C ASN A 157 9.86 3.50 3.93
N ALA A 158 9.55 4.55 4.67
CA ALA A 158 10.33 5.04 5.80
C ALA A 158 9.41 5.36 6.97
N ASP A 159 9.79 4.92 8.16
CA ASP A 159 9.13 5.30 9.42
C ASP A 159 10.19 5.38 10.52
N LEU A 160 10.56 6.59 10.88
CA LEU A 160 11.52 6.90 11.95
C LEU A 160 10.75 7.49 13.12
N ARG A 161 11.01 7.00 14.34
CA ARG A 161 10.27 7.42 15.52
C ARG A 161 11.21 7.81 16.66
N ILE A 162 10.78 8.85 17.38
CA ILE A 162 11.31 9.22 18.71
C ILE A 162 10.18 8.98 19.69
N VAL A 163 10.39 8.18 20.74
CA VAL A 163 9.35 7.75 21.67
C VAL A 163 9.72 8.05 23.10
N GLY A 164 8.73 8.49 23.88
CA GLY A 164 8.76 8.58 25.33
C GLY A 164 7.67 7.70 25.94
N LYS A 165 7.90 7.26 27.17
CA LYS A 165 6.95 6.44 27.95
C LYS A 165 6.83 7.03 29.34
N TYR A 166 5.60 7.08 29.85
CA TYR A 166 5.31 7.45 31.23
C TYR A 166 4.52 6.33 31.90
N SER A 167 4.86 5.99 33.11
CA SER A 167 4.17 5.00 33.93
C SER A 167 3.89 5.60 35.32
N ASP A 168 2.70 5.34 35.83
CA ASP A 168 2.41 5.61 37.23
C ASP A 168 3.25 4.68 38.10
N VAL A 169 3.49 5.09 39.33
CA VAL A 169 4.30 4.32 40.30
C VAL A 169 3.67 2.94 40.53
N GLY A 170 4.42 1.89 40.25
CA GLY A 170 3.98 0.50 40.39
C GLY A 170 3.22 -0.07 39.16
N ALA A 171 3.04 0.68 38.09
CA ALA A 171 2.46 0.15 36.88
C ALA A 171 3.43 -0.83 36.17
N ALA A 172 2.92 -2.00 35.78
CA ALA A 172 3.70 -3.01 35.06
C ALA A 172 4.00 -2.61 33.60
N GLU A 173 3.20 -1.70 33.03
CA GLU A 173 3.31 -1.23 31.66
C GLU A 173 3.04 0.28 31.60
N PRO A 174 3.51 0.98 30.55
CA PRO A 174 3.30 2.41 30.40
C PRO A 174 1.82 2.79 30.35
N ASP A 175 1.44 3.81 31.12
CA ASP A 175 0.12 4.44 31.05
C ASP A 175 -0.01 5.37 29.87
N LEU A 176 1.11 5.97 29.44
CA LEU A 176 1.18 6.84 28.28
C LEU A 176 2.42 6.51 27.45
N ILE A 177 2.23 6.28 26.18
CA ILE A 177 3.27 6.24 25.16
C ILE A 177 3.04 7.44 24.25
N TYR A 178 4.07 8.21 23.99
CA TYR A 178 3.99 9.37 23.10
C TYR A 178 5.24 9.46 22.24
N GLY A 179 5.13 10.03 21.07
CA GLY A 179 6.29 10.15 20.18
C GLY A 179 6.09 11.08 19.01
N ALA A 180 7.17 11.26 18.28
CA ALA A 180 7.19 11.90 16.98
C ALA A 180 7.57 10.88 15.90
N THR A 181 7.08 11.08 14.67
CA THR A 181 7.32 10.21 13.53
C THR A 181 7.68 11.02 12.30
N LEU A 182 8.64 10.54 11.52
CA LEU A 182 8.99 11.01 10.18
C LEU A 182 8.80 9.86 9.21
N HIS A 183 7.97 10.07 8.18
CA HIS A 183 7.60 9.01 7.23
C HIS A 183 7.31 9.59 5.84
N ASN A 184 7.25 8.72 4.82
CA ASN A 184 7.16 9.14 3.41
C ASN A 184 5.88 8.67 2.70
N ASN A 185 4.92 8.14 3.45
CA ASN A 185 3.67 7.65 2.89
C ASN A 185 2.54 7.93 3.88
N PRO A 186 1.48 8.67 3.51
CA PRO A 186 0.33 8.88 4.39
C PRO A 186 -0.20 7.54 4.89
N THR A 187 -0.51 7.48 6.18
CA THR A 187 -1.01 6.29 6.90
C THR A 187 0.00 5.16 7.16
N SER A 188 1.24 5.23 6.65
CA SER A 188 2.26 4.20 6.93
C SER A 188 2.62 4.10 8.42
N GLN A 189 2.45 5.17 9.17
CA GLN A 189 2.67 5.24 10.61
C GLN A 189 1.55 4.58 11.44
N ASP A 190 0.40 4.25 10.84
CA ASP A 190 -0.71 3.56 11.53
C ASP A 190 -0.22 2.27 12.18
N VAL A 191 -0.54 2.10 13.47
CA VAL A 191 -0.09 0.94 14.25
C VAL A 191 -0.96 -0.31 14.03
N TRP A 192 -2.18 -0.17 13.48
CA TRP A 192 -3.07 -1.31 13.19
C TRP A 192 -2.95 -1.83 11.76
N ASN A 193 -2.32 -1.08 10.84
CA ASN A 193 -2.27 -1.39 9.41
C ASN A 193 -3.67 -1.65 8.83
N SER A 194 -4.68 -0.92 9.31
CA SER A 194 -6.08 -0.94 8.83
C SER A 194 -6.37 0.18 7.85
N THR A 195 -5.47 1.15 7.76
CA THR A 195 -5.49 2.29 6.85
C THR A 195 -4.74 1.98 5.54
N PRO A 196 -4.85 2.78 4.47
CA PRO A 196 -4.43 2.39 3.13
C PRO A 196 -2.99 1.91 2.94
N ALA A 197 -1.99 2.56 3.53
CA ALA A 197 -0.58 2.30 3.20
C ALA A 197 -0.13 0.85 3.43
N PHE A 198 -0.63 0.19 4.49
CA PHE A 198 -0.42 -1.22 4.76
C PHE A 198 -1.75 -1.99 4.85
N GLY A 199 -2.79 -1.47 4.18
CA GLY A 199 -4.09 -2.11 4.06
C GLY A 199 -4.07 -3.30 3.09
N PHE A 200 -5.07 -4.18 3.21
CA PHE A 200 -5.26 -5.27 2.25
C PHE A 200 -5.85 -4.74 0.92
N PRO A 201 -5.44 -5.28 -0.22
CA PRO A 201 -4.46 -6.36 -0.44
C PRO A 201 -3.02 -5.90 -0.25
N TYR A 202 -2.24 -6.71 0.46
CA TYR A 202 -0.86 -6.35 0.83
C TYR A 202 0.14 -6.38 -0.34
N THR A 203 -0.18 -7.14 -1.36
CA THR A 203 0.50 -7.17 -2.66
C THR A 203 -0.51 -7.58 -3.71
N THR A 204 -0.35 -7.07 -4.92
CA THR A 204 -1.21 -7.36 -6.08
C THR A 204 -0.35 -7.62 -7.30
N SER A 205 -0.97 -8.14 -8.35
CA SER A 205 -0.27 -8.28 -9.61
C SER A 205 0.27 -6.93 -10.11
N PRO A 206 1.57 -6.83 -10.40
CA PRO A 206 2.14 -5.62 -10.99
C PRO A 206 1.81 -5.45 -12.48
N LEU A 207 1.13 -6.45 -13.07
CA LEU A 207 0.84 -6.51 -14.50
C LEU A 207 -0.66 -6.40 -14.82
N ALA A 208 -1.53 -6.58 -13.83
CA ALA A 208 -2.97 -6.49 -14.03
C ALA A 208 -3.42 -5.02 -14.12
N SER A 209 -4.44 -4.78 -14.92
CA SER A 209 -5.08 -3.46 -14.95
C SER A 209 -5.71 -3.14 -13.60
N THR A 210 -5.49 -1.94 -13.11
CA THR A 210 -6.07 -1.40 -11.89
C THR A 210 -7.15 -0.36 -12.21
N PRO A 211 -8.16 -0.17 -11.35
CA PRO A 211 -9.11 0.94 -11.49
C PRO A 211 -8.41 2.29 -11.55
N ALA A 212 -8.90 3.18 -12.40
CA ALA A 212 -8.27 4.49 -12.63
C ALA A 212 -8.44 5.45 -11.44
N ALA A 213 -9.50 5.31 -10.64
CA ALA A 213 -9.80 6.20 -9.55
C ALA A 213 -9.52 5.60 -8.19
N ALA A 214 -8.80 6.36 -7.35
CA ALA A 214 -8.59 6.13 -5.93
C ALA A 214 -8.65 7.46 -5.19
N THR A 215 -9.04 7.44 -3.91
CA THR A 215 -8.95 8.63 -3.05
C THR A 215 -7.49 9.01 -2.82
N LEU A 216 -7.18 10.29 -2.62
CA LEU A 216 -5.81 10.78 -2.54
C LEU A 216 -5.02 10.09 -1.41
N ILE A 217 -5.67 9.85 -0.27
CA ILE A 217 -5.05 9.17 0.88
C ILE A 217 -4.81 7.67 0.63
N ASP A 218 -5.48 7.06 -0.36
CA ASP A 218 -5.31 5.66 -0.75
C ASP A 218 -4.25 5.50 -1.86
N GLY A 219 -3.02 5.84 -1.54
CA GLY A 219 -1.85 5.64 -2.38
C GLY A 219 -1.43 6.83 -3.26
N GLY A 220 -2.28 7.87 -3.39
CA GLY A 220 -1.98 8.98 -4.30
C GLY A 220 -0.78 9.85 -3.93
N LEU A 221 -0.26 9.72 -2.72
CA LEU A 221 0.92 10.45 -2.22
C LEU A 221 2.04 9.51 -1.72
N ALA A 222 1.90 8.21 -1.95
CA ALA A 222 2.86 7.23 -1.47
C ALA A 222 4.25 7.47 -2.08
N GLN A 223 5.30 7.46 -1.26
CA GLN A 223 6.71 7.70 -1.63
C GLN A 223 6.98 9.04 -2.33
N GLN A 224 6.10 10.03 -2.16
CA GLN A 224 6.21 11.33 -2.81
C GLN A 224 6.30 12.49 -1.80
N VAL A 225 5.99 12.22 -0.55
CA VAL A 225 5.85 13.23 0.49
C VAL A 225 6.76 12.96 1.68
N ALA A 226 7.03 14.00 2.45
CA ALA A 226 7.59 13.91 3.80
C ALA A 226 6.50 14.27 4.80
N GLY A 227 6.19 13.34 5.70
CA GLY A 227 5.25 13.50 6.80
C GLY A 227 6.00 13.61 8.13
N LEU A 228 5.73 14.66 8.89
CA LEU A 228 6.22 14.84 10.26
C LEU A 228 5.03 14.96 11.20
N GLY A 229 4.98 14.13 12.22
CA GLY A 229 3.85 14.10 13.14
C GLY A 229 4.20 13.75 14.56
N GLY A 230 3.20 13.89 15.43
CA GLY A 230 3.24 13.45 16.80
C GLY A 230 2.06 12.56 17.13
N TYR A 231 2.26 11.59 18.00
CA TYR A 231 1.23 10.67 18.45
C TYR A 231 1.29 10.42 19.94
N LEU A 232 0.16 9.97 20.47
CA LEU A 232 0.04 9.48 21.86
C LEU A 232 -0.87 8.25 21.92
N PHE A 233 -0.61 7.38 22.89
CA PHE A 233 -1.45 6.25 23.24
C PHE A 233 -1.61 6.20 24.75
N TRP A 234 -2.83 6.44 25.20
CA TRP A 234 -3.15 6.59 26.61
C TRP A 234 -3.98 5.42 27.13
N LYS A 235 -3.57 4.91 28.32
CA LYS A 235 -4.24 3.81 29.03
C LYS A 235 -4.52 2.59 28.14
N LYS A 236 -3.62 2.31 27.16
CA LYS A 236 -3.72 1.21 26.20
C LYS A 236 -4.99 1.22 25.33
N SER A 237 -5.75 2.30 25.38
CA SER A 237 -7.06 2.38 24.72
C SER A 237 -7.21 3.54 23.77
N LEU A 238 -6.74 4.72 24.12
CA LEU A 238 -6.96 5.92 23.30
C LEU A 238 -5.69 6.30 22.53
N TYR A 239 -5.80 6.28 21.23
CA TYR A 239 -4.76 6.73 20.31
C TYR A 239 -5.15 8.07 19.66
N GLY A 240 -4.20 8.97 19.58
CA GLY A 240 -4.33 10.22 18.84
C GLY A 240 -3.04 10.55 18.10
N GLU A 241 -3.17 11.04 16.87
CA GLU A 241 -2.07 11.46 16.02
C GLU A 241 -2.45 12.68 15.20
N VAL A 242 -1.48 13.57 15.00
CA VAL A 242 -1.52 14.64 14.01
C VAL A 242 -0.19 14.68 13.28
N SER A 243 -0.24 14.72 11.95
CA SER A 243 0.93 14.80 11.08
C SER A 243 0.71 15.87 10.02
N PHE A 244 1.80 16.42 9.50
CA PHE A 244 1.79 17.39 8.42
C PHE A 244 2.64 16.88 7.27
N TYR A 245 2.08 16.89 6.07
CA TYR A 245 2.73 16.43 4.85
C TYR A 245 3.11 17.60 3.95
N ARG A 246 4.25 17.46 3.32
CA ARG A 246 4.70 18.32 2.22
C ARG A 246 5.36 17.47 1.13
N THR A 247 5.57 18.04 -0.05
CA THR A 247 6.37 17.39 -1.08
C THR A 247 7.75 17.01 -0.53
N ALA A 248 8.24 15.81 -0.83
CA ALA A 248 9.56 15.36 -0.42
C ALA A 248 10.64 16.01 -1.29
N ASP A 249 10.91 17.30 -1.05
CA ASP A 249 11.90 18.12 -1.74
C ASP A 249 13.05 18.59 -0.80
N GLY A 250 14.07 19.20 -1.34
CA GLY A 250 15.18 19.75 -0.59
C GLY A 250 15.83 18.72 0.34
N ALA A 251 15.87 19.00 1.64
CA ALA A 251 16.44 18.10 2.65
C ALA A 251 15.67 16.77 2.79
N PHE A 252 14.40 16.71 2.39
CA PHE A 252 13.57 15.51 2.44
C PHE A 252 13.59 14.68 1.15
N SER A 253 14.37 15.08 0.14
CA SER A 253 14.41 14.41 -1.16
C SER A 253 14.79 12.93 -1.09
N ILE A 254 15.52 12.52 -0.05
CA ILE A 254 15.84 11.11 0.22
C ILE A 254 14.60 10.25 0.51
N LEU A 255 13.50 10.85 0.95
CA LEU A 255 12.27 10.13 1.30
C LEU A 255 11.38 9.81 0.09
N ARG A 256 11.68 10.33 -1.09
CA ARG A 256 10.93 10.02 -2.31
C ARG A 256 11.53 8.84 -3.06
N GLN A 257 10.73 8.21 -3.91
CA GLN A 257 11.10 7.02 -4.68
C GLN A 257 12.05 7.33 -5.86
N GLY A 258 12.95 8.30 -5.74
CA GLY A 258 13.93 8.62 -6.78
C GLY A 258 13.36 9.29 -8.04
N GLN A 259 12.08 9.68 -8.04
CA GLN A 259 11.46 10.40 -9.16
C GLN A 259 11.81 11.88 -9.11
N ASP A 260 11.91 12.53 -10.28
CA ASP A 260 12.09 13.97 -10.37
C ASP A 260 10.81 14.72 -9.93
N ILE A 261 11.01 15.88 -9.28
CA ILE A 261 9.91 16.73 -8.81
C ILE A 261 9.45 17.77 -9.84
N HIS A 262 10.15 17.90 -10.95
CA HIS A 262 9.91 18.97 -11.94
C HIS A 262 9.76 18.41 -13.36
N THR A 263 9.24 17.18 -13.49
CA THR A 263 9.00 16.53 -14.78
C THR A 263 7.56 16.04 -14.90
N ASP A 264 7.05 15.90 -16.10
CA ASP A 264 5.79 15.24 -16.37
C ASP A 264 5.82 13.80 -15.83
N GLY A 265 4.80 13.42 -15.06
CA GLY A 265 4.76 12.14 -14.38
C GLY A 265 5.60 12.07 -13.10
N GLY A 266 6.20 13.17 -12.67
CA GLY A 266 6.97 13.25 -11.43
C GLY A 266 6.12 13.27 -10.15
N VAL A 267 6.78 13.57 -9.04
CA VAL A 267 6.19 13.59 -7.68
C VAL A 267 5.08 14.63 -7.57
N ALA A 268 3.96 14.28 -6.96
CA ALA A 268 2.87 15.23 -6.68
C ALA A 268 3.37 16.43 -5.88
N ALA A 269 3.19 17.62 -6.42
CA ALA A 269 3.57 18.86 -5.77
C ALA A 269 2.44 19.33 -4.83
N LEU A 270 2.74 19.43 -3.54
CA LEU A 270 1.83 19.94 -2.51
C LEU A 270 2.19 21.36 -2.11
N LYS A 271 1.18 22.20 -1.87
CA LYS A 271 1.36 23.54 -1.36
C LYS A 271 1.49 23.54 0.16
N GLY A 272 2.66 23.91 0.67
CA GLY A 272 2.89 24.09 2.10
C GLY A 272 2.79 22.79 2.90
N TYR A 273 2.12 22.85 4.06
CA TYR A 273 1.94 21.76 4.99
C TYR A 273 0.50 21.30 5.03
N ASN A 274 0.27 20.03 4.79
CA ASN A 274 -1.06 19.43 4.60
C ASN A 274 -1.39 18.55 5.80
N PRO A 275 -2.40 18.90 6.61
CA PRO A 275 -2.69 18.19 7.86
C PRO A 275 -3.32 16.82 7.61
N TYR A 276 -2.88 15.87 8.43
CA TYR A 276 -3.45 14.55 8.62
C TYR A 276 -3.75 14.35 10.10
N TRP A 277 -4.80 13.59 10.41
CA TRP A 277 -5.14 13.20 11.77
C TRP A 277 -5.58 11.75 11.82
N ARG A 278 -5.38 11.09 12.99
CA ARG A 278 -5.94 9.80 13.33
C ARG A 278 -6.33 9.76 14.80
N PHE A 279 -7.52 9.24 15.08
CA PHE A 279 -7.97 8.93 16.42
C PHE A 279 -8.51 7.50 16.42
N ALA A 280 -8.19 6.72 17.48
CA ALA A 280 -8.68 5.37 17.59
C ALA A 280 -8.91 4.99 19.06
N TYR A 281 -9.93 4.17 19.26
CA TYR A 281 -10.16 3.45 20.50
C TYR A 281 -9.78 1.98 20.30
N ASN A 282 -8.97 1.45 21.22
CA ASN A 282 -8.55 0.05 21.23
C ASN A 282 -8.96 -0.61 22.55
N GLN A 283 -9.40 -1.85 22.48
CA GLN A 283 -9.70 -2.68 23.64
C GLN A 283 -9.19 -4.10 23.40
N ASP A 284 -8.35 -4.59 24.31
CA ASP A 284 -7.84 -5.95 24.32
C ASP A 284 -8.43 -6.72 25.51
N TRP A 285 -8.89 -7.98 25.31
CA TRP A 285 -9.35 -8.86 26.38
C TRP A 285 -9.16 -10.33 26.01
N GLY A 286 -8.39 -11.05 26.80
CA GLY A 286 -8.01 -12.44 26.50
C GLY A 286 -7.39 -12.54 25.08
N PRO A 287 -7.92 -13.41 24.19
CA PRO A 287 -7.41 -13.53 22.84
C PRO A 287 -7.98 -12.49 21.84
N ASN A 288 -8.84 -11.62 22.30
CA ASN A 288 -9.57 -10.68 21.46
C ASN A 288 -8.93 -9.29 21.51
N SER A 289 -8.96 -8.61 20.37
CA SER A 289 -8.61 -7.20 20.23
C SER A 289 -9.59 -6.53 19.28
N ILE A 290 -10.14 -5.39 19.66
CA ILE A 290 -10.97 -4.56 18.80
C ILE A 290 -10.38 -3.14 18.73
N MET A 291 -10.40 -2.56 17.56
CA MET A 291 -10.11 -1.14 17.34
C MET A 291 -11.20 -0.53 16.47
N VAL A 292 -11.60 0.68 16.81
CA VAL A 292 -12.46 1.54 15.98
C VAL A 292 -11.79 2.90 15.89
N GLY A 293 -11.66 3.44 14.68
CA GLY A 293 -10.94 4.68 14.44
C GLY A 293 -11.56 5.58 13.39
N THR A 294 -11.03 6.79 13.35
CA THR A 294 -11.23 7.76 12.27
C THR A 294 -9.89 8.37 11.88
N TYR A 295 -9.75 8.68 10.62
CA TYR A 295 -8.57 9.37 10.09
C TYR A 295 -8.96 10.25 8.91
N GLY A 296 -8.08 11.15 8.53
CA GLY A 296 -8.33 11.99 7.38
C GLY A 296 -7.17 12.90 7.05
N MET A 297 -7.27 13.55 5.90
CA MET A 297 -6.26 14.43 5.37
C MET A 297 -6.92 15.59 4.61
N VAL A 298 -6.28 16.75 4.65
CA VAL A 298 -6.58 17.84 3.72
C VAL A 298 -5.30 18.15 2.95
N ALA A 299 -5.35 18.09 1.62
CA ALA A 299 -4.19 18.35 0.78
C ALA A 299 -4.52 19.40 -0.30
N ASP A 300 -3.64 20.37 -0.43
CA ASP A 300 -3.62 21.35 -1.51
C ASP A 300 -2.53 20.94 -2.52
N ARG A 301 -2.96 20.42 -3.68
CA ARG A 301 -2.09 19.87 -4.72
C ARG A 301 -2.06 20.80 -5.93
N TYR A 302 -0.88 21.09 -6.46
CA TYR A 302 -0.75 21.79 -7.74
C TYR A 302 -1.19 20.86 -8.89
N PRO A 303 -1.91 21.37 -9.91
CA PRO A 303 -2.26 20.59 -11.10
C PRO A 303 -1.03 20.06 -11.85
N SER A 304 0.01 20.89 -11.92
CA SER A 304 1.30 20.52 -12.50
C SER A 304 2.33 20.26 -11.42
N ASN A 305 3.15 19.23 -11.61
CA ASN A 305 4.23 18.90 -10.68
C ASN A 305 5.42 19.88 -10.79
N PHE A 306 5.56 20.59 -11.92
CA PHE A 306 6.68 21.50 -12.19
C PHE A 306 6.31 22.98 -12.14
N ASP A 307 5.02 23.33 -12.17
CA ASP A 307 4.56 24.71 -12.04
C ASP A 307 3.82 24.93 -10.70
N THR A 308 4.53 25.47 -9.74
CA THR A 308 4.01 25.82 -8.42
C THR A 308 3.60 27.27 -8.29
N SER A 309 3.54 28.02 -9.41
CA SER A 309 3.06 29.40 -9.44
C SER A 309 1.54 29.53 -9.54
N THR A 310 0.86 28.44 -9.93
CA THR A 310 -0.59 28.38 -10.10
C THR A 310 -1.33 28.23 -8.77
N PRO A 311 -2.66 28.47 -8.72
CA PRO A 311 -3.50 27.98 -7.64
C PRO A 311 -3.44 26.45 -7.49
N THR A 312 -4.00 25.93 -6.39
CA THR A 312 -4.02 24.50 -6.10
C THR A 312 -5.44 23.96 -6.10
N ASP A 313 -5.59 22.71 -6.44
CA ASP A 313 -6.79 21.92 -6.16
C ASP A 313 -6.75 21.40 -4.74
N ARG A 314 -7.92 21.30 -4.10
CA ARG A 314 -8.04 20.84 -2.72
C ARG A 314 -8.74 19.48 -2.65
N PHE A 315 -8.08 18.54 -1.96
CA PHE A 315 -8.59 17.23 -1.64
C PHE A 315 -8.83 17.13 -0.13
N ARG A 316 -9.98 16.59 0.27
CA ARG A 316 -10.33 16.39 1.67
C ARG A 316 -10.86 14.98 1.86
N ASP A 317 -10.07 14.13 2.51
CA ASP A 317 -10.43 12.79 2.92
C ASP A 317 -10.89 12.78 4.38
N ILE A 318 -12.00 12.10 4.63
CA ILE A 318 -12.46 11.74 5.97
C ILE A 318 -12.80 10.27 5.94
N ALA A 319 -12.28 9.52 6.90
CA ALA A 319 -12.41 8.08 6.91
C ALA A 319 -12.75 7.53 8.30
N ILE A 320 -13.38 6.37 8.30
CA ILE A 320 -13.59 5.53 9.48
C ILE A 320 -13.04 4.14 9.20
N ASP A 321 -12.50 3.50 10.22
CA ASP A 321 -12.01 2.14 10.12
C ASP A 321 -12.26 1.34 11.39
N ALA A 322 -12.25 0.03 11.27
CA ALA A 322 -12.31 -0.87 12.40
C ALA A 322 -11.53 -2.15 12.13
N GLN A 323 -10.99 -2.73 13.19
CA GLN A 323 -10.33 -4.02 13.18
C GLN A 323 -10.82 -4.86 14.35
N TYR A 324 -11.05 -6.14 14.09
CA TYR A 324 -11.21 -7.16 15.12
C TYR A 324 -10.21 -8.27 14.89
N GLN A 325 -9.55 -8.71 15.95
CA GLN A 325 -8.66 -9.87 15.94
C GLN A 325 -9.02 -10.84 17.04
N TYR A 326 -8.99 -12.13 16.71
CA TYR A 326 -9.01 -13.23 17.65
C TYR A 326 -7.77 -14.09 17.42
N ILE A 327 -6.84 -14.07 18.37
CA ILE A 327 -5.53 -14.71 18.23
C ILE A 327 -5.35 -15.75 19.33
N THR A 328 -5.39 -17.01 18.92
CA THR A 328 -5.09 -18.17 19.75
C THR A 328 -4.16 -19.11 19.00
N ASP A 329 -3.72 -20.15 19.62
CA ASP A 329 -3.04 -21.26 19.01
C ASP A 329 -4.01 -22.45 18.92
N PRO A 330 -4.27 -23.04 17.72
CA PRO A 330 -3.68 -22.72 16.40
C PRO A 330 -4.46 -21.70 15.56
N HIS A 331 -5.52 -21.06 16.08
CA HIS A 331 -6.47 -20.28 15.29
C HIS A 331 -6.19 -18.79 15.38
N THR A 332 -6.09 -18.12 14.23
CA THR A 332 -6.01 -16.67 14.16
C THR A 332 -7.04 -16.15 13.17
N PHE A 333 -7.83 -15.19 13.60
CA PHE A 333 -8.83 -14.52 12.77
C PHE A 333 -8.65 -13.01 12.85
N THR A 334 -8.70 -12.34 11.70
CA THR A 334 -8.70 -10.88 11.61
C THR A 334 -9.79 -10.41 10.65
N ALA A 335 -10.61 -9.47 11.09
CA ALA A 335 -11.51 -8.71 10.22
C ALA A 335 -11.12 -7.24 10.23
N GLN A 336 -11.12 -6.60 9.05
CA GLN A 336 -10.86 -5.17 8.90
C GLN A 336 -11.88 -4.56 7.94
N VAL A 337 -12.23 -3.31 8.20
CA VAL A 337 -13.07 -2.48 7.34
C VAL A 337 -12.55 -1.05 7.35
N THR A 338 -12.56 -0.41 6.19
CA THR A 338 -12.32 1.03 6.05
C THR A 338 -13.28 1.64 5.04
N TYR A 339 -13.75 2.84 5.35
CA TYR A 339 -14.54 3.68 4.45
C TYR A 339 -13.94 5.07 4.40
N ILE A 340 -13.70 5.58 3.19
CA ILE A 340 -13.13 6.91 2.93
C ILE A 340 -14.13 7.70 2.10
N ASP A 341 -14.44 8.92 2.54
CA ASP A 341 -15.18 9.95 1.80
C ASP A 341 -14.21 11.05 1.40
N GLU A 342 -14.00 11.21 0.09
CA GLU A 342 -13.16 12.28 -0.45
C GLU A 342 -14.02 13.32 -1.17
N LYS A 343 -13.78 14.59 -0.84
CA LYS A 343 -14.23 15.74 -1.63
C LYS A 343 -13.04 16.33 -2.39
N GLN A 344 -13.19 16.43 -3.70
CA GLN A 344 -12.25 17.06 -4.62
C GLN A 344 -12.80 18.44 -5.03
N SER A 345 -12.00 19.49 -4.93
CA SER A 345 -12.34 20.86 -5.32
C SER A 345 -11.28 21.36 -6.29
N TYR A 346 -11.65 21.51 -7.53
CA TYR A 346 -10.75 21.83 -8.64
C TYR A 346 -10.60 23.34 -8.84
N ASN A 347 -10.06 24.02 -7.83
CA ASN A 347 -9.94 25.48 -7.82
C ASN A 347 -8.92 26.01 -8.84
N ALA A 348 -8.01 25.15 -9.28
CA ALA A 348 -6.99 25.47 -10.27
C ALA A 348 -7.25 24.80 -11.63
N SER A 349 -7.74 23.54 -11.59
CA SER A 349 -7.94 22.75 -12.82
C SER A 349 -9.29 23.04 -13.49
N PHE A 350 -10.26 23.69 -12.80
CA PHE A 350 -11.56 24.04 -13.34
C PHE A 350 -11.87 25.53 -13.17
N PRO A 351 -12.47 26.23 -14.17
CA PRO A 351 -12.65 25.74 -15.55
C PRO A 351 -11.30 25.65 -16.26
N ALA A 352 -11.17 24.69 -17.15
CA ALA A 352 -10.06 24.66 -18.08
C ALA A 352 -10.15 25.93 -18.94
N THR A 353 -9.47 27.00 -18.54
CA THR A 353 -9.35 28.16 -19.40
C THR A 353 -8.46 27.79 -20.56
N THR A 354 -8.98 27.94 -21.77
CA THR A 354 -8.34 27.63 -23.04
C THR A 354 -6.98 28.32 -23.24
N GLU A 355 -6.60 29.25 -22.39
CA GLU A 355 -5.33 29.97 -22.47
C GLU A 355 -4.18 29.32 -21.68
N THR A 356 -4.46 28.40 -20.74
CA THR A 356 -3.44 27.66 -19.96
C THR A 356 -3.44 26.15 -20.24
N GLY A 357 -4.39 25.69 -21.07
CA GLY A 357 -4.65 24.26 -21.27
C GLY A 357 -3.65 23.51 -22.16
N ALA A 358 -2.67 24.14 -22.72
CA ALA A 358 -1.62 23.47 -23.47
C ALA A 358 -0.38 23.33 -22.59
N GLY A 359 -0.30 22.28 -21.79
CA GLY A 359 0.92 21.89 -21.09
C GLY A 359 0.91 21.85 -19.57
N ILE A 360 -0.22 22.04 -18.93
CA ILE A 360 -0.30 21.93 -17.47
C ILE A 360 -0.69 20.49 -17.10
N GLY A 361 0.31 19.64 -16.93
CA GLY A 361 0.18 18.28 -16.47
C GLY A 361 -0.53 17.35 -17.46
N ALA A 362 0.05 16.22 -17.78
CA ALA A 362 -0.49 15.20 -18.70
C ALA A 362 -1.72 14.46 -18.15
N GLY A 363 -2.51 15.07 -17.27
CA GLY A 363 -3.69 14.46 -16.66
C GLY A 363 -5.01 14.92 -17.31
N PRO A 364 -6.08 14.14 -17.20
CA PRO A 364 -7.41 14.54 -17.65
C PRO A 364 -7.88 15.77 -16.86
N THR A 365 -8.52 16.71 -17.56
CA THR A 365 -9.03 17.96 -16.97
C THR A 365 -10.46 17.77 -16.48
N PRO A 366 -10.79 18.09 -15.21
CA PRO A 366 -12.13 17.92 -14.68
C PRO A 366 -13.16 18.79 -15.42
N ALA A 367 -14.31 18.21 -15.71
CA ALA A 367 -15.46 18.91 -16.28
C ALA A 367 -16.39 19.52 -15.20
N ASN A 368 -16.21 19.14 -13.93
CA ASN A 368 -16.93 19.67 -12.79
C ASN A 368 -16.02 20.54 -11.92
N PRO A 369 -16.56 21.56 -11.22
CA PRO A 369 -15.77 22.32 -10.24
C PRO A 369 -15.47 21.53 -8.97
N THR A 370 -16.26 20.49 -8.68
CA THR A 370 -16.10 19.62 -7.51
C THR A 370 -16.59 18.22 -7.81
N ASP A 371 -15.86 17.23 -7.32
CA ASP A 371 -16.26 15.83 -7.34
C ASP A 371 -16.17 15.17 -5.97
N LYS A 372 -16.70 13.96 -5.88
CA LYS A 372 -16.60 13.09 -4.71
C LYS A 372 -16.14 11.71 -5.12
N LEU A 373 -15.31 11.11 -4.27
CA LEU A 373 -14.99 9.70 -4.32
C LEU A 373 -15.32 9.05 -2.98
N HIS A 374 -15.77 7.80 -3.03
CA HIS A 374 -16.02 6.99 -1.85
C HIS A 374 -15.30 5.67 -2.04
N THR A 375 -14.42 5.31 -1.13
CA THR A 375 -13.74 4.01 -1.11
C THR A 375 -14.24 3.20 0.07
N PHE A 376 -14.65 1.96 -0.18
CA PHE A 376 -15.00 0.98 0.84
C PHE A 376 -14.17 -0.28 0.63
N LYS A 377 -13.48 -0.74 1.68
CA LYS A 377 -12.74 -1.99 1.69
C LYS A 377 -13.08 -2.77 2.95
N ALA A 378 -13.34 -4.07 2.80
CA ALA A 378 -13.56 -4.98 3.94
C ALA A 378 -12.88 -6.31 3.66
N LYS A 379 -12.29 -6.91 4.70
CA LYS A 379 -11.69 -8.25 4.61
C LYS A 379 -11.97 -9.07 5.86
N ALA A 380 -11.95 -10.39 5.69
CA ALA A 380 -11.88 -11.37 6.76
C ALA A 380 -10.77 -12.38 6.41
N THR A 381 -9.83 -12.55 7.32
CA THR A 381 -8.67 -13.42 7.17
C THR A 381 -8.67 -14.44 8.29
N TYR A 382 -8.40 -15.71 7.95
CA TYR A 382 -8.23 -16.79 8.92
C TYR A 382 -6.91 -17.52 8.64
N TYR A 383 -6.17 -17.85 9.70
CA TYR A 383 -5.01 -18.72 9.66
C TYR A 383 -5.13 -19.86 10.65
N ASN A 384 -4.72 -21.07 10.20
CA ASN A 384 -4.48 -22.23 11.05
C ASN A 384 -2.96 -22.41 11.22
N ASP A 385 -2.49 -22.58 12.47
CA ASP A 385 -1.09 -22.69 12.86
C ASP A 385 -0.21 -21.53 12.31
N ARG A 386 -0.84 -20.41 11.89
CA ARG A 386 -0.18 -19.32 11.15
C ARG A 386 0.59 -19.81 9.93
N LYS A 387 0.19 -20.95 9.40
CA LYS A 387 0.83 -21.67 8.30
C LYS A 387 -0.09 -21.76 7.08
N TYR A 388 -1.37 -22.02 7.28
CA TYR A 388 -2.37 -22.09 6.22
C TYR A 388 -3.36 -20.95 6.41
N GLY A 389 -3.43 -20.05 5.45
CA GLY A 389 -4.26 -18.87 5.50
C GLY A 389 -5.26 -18.75 4.38
N GLY A 390 -6.33 -18.02 4.64
CA GLY A 390 -7.29 -17.62 3.62
C GLY A 390 -7.91 -16.28 3.94
N THR A 391 -8.10 -15.46 2.92
CA THR A 391 -8.71 -14.12 3.02
C THR A 391 -9.83 -13.99 2.01
N LEU A 392 -10.96 -13.47 2.45
CA LEU A 392 -12.04 -12.97 1.61
C LEU A 392 -12.11 -11.46 1.78
N ALA A 393 -12.15 -10.73 0.68
CA ALA A 393 -12.28 -9.29 0.71
C ALA A 393 -13.26 -8.77 -0.34
N TYR A 394 -13.84 -7.63 -0.05
CA TYR A 394 -14.65 -6.83 -0.95
C TYR A 394 -14.08 -5.42 -1.02
N PHE A 395 -14.06 -4.84 -2.22
CA PHE A 395 -13.69 -3.45 -2.45
C PHE A 395 -14.68 -2.76 -3.38
N SER A 396 -14.85 -1.47 -3.15
CA SER A 396 -15.69 -0.61 -3.99
C SER A 396 -15.17 0.82 -3.96
N THR A 397 -14.96 1.39 -5.12
CA THR A 397 -14.76 2.83 -5.33
C THR A 397 -15.95 3.35 -6.13
N THR A 398 -16.59 4.42 -5.70
CA THR A 398 -17.71 5.07 -6.38
C THR A 398 -17.52 6.58 -6.34
N GLY A 399 -18.12 7.32 -7.28
CA GLY A 399 -17.94 8.77 -7.31
C GLY A 399 -18.87 9.52 -8.22
N SER A 400 -18.62 10.82 -8.32
CA SER A 400 -19.30 11.72 -9.24
C SER A 400 -19.08 11.30 -10.68
N ALA A 401 -20.03 11.58 -11.53
CA ALA A 401 -19.83 11.50 -12.97
C ALA A 401 -19.09 12.76 -13.44
N ASP A 402 -18.00 12.57 -14.18
CA ASP A 402 -17.22 13.65 -14.77
C ASP A 402 -16.72 13.25 -16.16
N SER A 403 -17.14 13.97 -17.20
CA SER A 403 -16.77 13.63 -18.57
C SER A 403 -15.31 13.93 -18.92
N GLY A 404 -14.71 14.87 -18.21
CA GLY A 404 -13.31 15.22 -18.39
C GLY A 404 -12.35 14.23 -17.74
N LEU A 405 -12.72 13.67 -16.56
CA LEU A 405 -11.92 12.70 -15.85
C LEU A 405 -12.13 11.25 -16.30
N TYR A 406 -13.40 10.89 -16.62
CA TYR A 406 -13.77 9.49 -16.85
C TYR A 406 -14.35 9.24 -18.25
N GLY A 407 -14.45 10.29 -19.09
CA GLY A 407 -14.99 10.19 -20.44
C GLY A 407 -16.51 10.15 -20.48
N MET A 408 -17.04 9.81 -21.64
CA MET A 408 -18.49 9.70 -21.92
C MET A 408 -18.85 8.28 -22.35
N ASP A 409 -20.06 7.84 -22.03
CA ASP A 409 -20.64 6.61 -22.55
C ASP A 409 -21.08 6.79 -24.03
N PRO A 410 -21.42 5.71 -24.78
CA PRO A 410 -21.87 5.81 -26.17
C PRO A 410 -23.12 6.68 -26.39
N ASN A 411 -23.86 7.03 -25.33
CA ASN A 411 -25.03 7.90 -25.37
C ASN A 411 -24.68 9.35 -25.05
N GLY A 412 -23.41 9.68 -24.82
CA GLY A 412 -22.95 11.02 -24.48
C GLY A 412 -23.12 11.41 -23.01
N ASN A 413 -23.40 10.46 -22.10
CA ASN A 413 -23.47 10.75 -20.67
C ASN A 413 -22.08 10.66 -20.05
N ALA A 414 -21.77 11.56 -19.11
CA ALA A 414 -20.54 11.53 -18.34
C ALA A 414 -20.43 10.22 -17.53
N MET A 415 -19.29 9.55 -17.65
CA MET A 415 -19.02 8.31 -16.94
C MET A 415 -18.64 8.56 -15.48
N LYS A 416 -18.77 7.52 -14.65
CA LYS A 416 -18.40 7.49 -13.23
C LYS A 416 -17.11 6.68 -13.04
N PRO A 417 -16.36 6.91 -11.96
CA PRO A 417 -15.16 6.12 -11.65
C PRO A 417 -15.45 4.72 -11.10
N ASP A 418 -16.71 4.34 -10.99
CA ASP A 418 -17.16 3.21 -10.21
C ASP A 418 -16.42 1.90 -10.55
N SER A 419 -15.77 1.33 -9.56
CA SER A 419 -15.14 0.02 -9.67
C SER A 419 -15.38 -0.78 -8.39
N ARG A 420 -15.74 -2.06 -8.53
CA ARG A 420 -15.99 -2.93 -7.37
C ARG A 420 -15.75 -4.39 -7.69
N GLY A 421 -15.37 -5.13 -6.68
CA GLY A 421 -15.08 -6.55 -6.84
C GLY A 421 -14.80 -7.26 -5.53
N TYR A 422 -14.34 -8.49 -5.68
CA TYR A 422 -13.99 -9.39 -4.58
C TYR A 422 -12.57 -9.89 -4.78
N ILE A 423 -11.89 -10.16 -3.66
CA ILE A 423 -10.59 -10.83 -3.65
C ILE A 423 -10.70 -12.08 -2.79
N VAL A 424 -10.24 -13.19 -3.33
CA VAL A 424 -10.01 -14.43 -2.58
C VAL A 424 -8.51 -14.67 -2.58
N GLU A 425 -7.94 -14.87 -1.40
CA GLU A 425 -6.51 -15.15 -1.25
C GLU A 425 -6.32 -16.42 -0.42
N LEU A 426 -5.40 -17.27 -0.83
CA LEU A 426 -4.96 -18.46 -0.13
C LEU A 426 -3.47 -18.38 0.11
N ASP A 427 -3.05 -18.62 1.33
CA ASP A 427 -1.68 -18.52 1.77
C ASP A 427 -1.15 -19.83 2.32
N TYR A 428 0.10 -20.13 2.01
CA TYR A 428 0.86 -21.18 2.65
C TYR A 428 2.24 -20.65 3.07
N LEU A 429 2.52 -20.73 4.37
CA LEU A 429 3.79 -20.34 4.97
C LEU A 429 4.55 -21.62 5.38
N PRO A 430 5.35 -22.23 4.49
CA PRO A 430 6.13 -23.44 4.84
C PRO A 430 7.10 -23.16 6.01
N ILE A 431 7.63 -21.96 6.05
CA ILE A 431 8.41 -21.38 7.15
C ILE A 431 8.01 -19.91 7.30
N GLN A 432 8.30 -19.30 8.44
CA GLN A 432 7.89 -17.93 8.75
C GLN A 432 8.42 -16.85 7.80
N ASN A 433 9.48 -17.16 7.04
CA ASN A 433 10.17 -16.26 6.12
C ASN A 433 9.68 -16.36 4.67
N ILE A 434 8.83 -17.36 4.36
CA ILE A 434 8.34 -17.63 3.00
C ILE A 434 6.83 -17.68 3.02
N ARG A 435 6.20 -16.84 2.20
CA ARG A 435 4.76 -16.86 1.94
C ARG A 435 4.51 -17.21 0.48
N LEU A 436 3.84 -18.32 0.25
CA LEU A 436 3.30 -18.70 -1.05
C LEU A 436 1.85 -18.25 -1.08
N MET A 437 1.47 -17.47 -2.08
CA MET A 437 0.16 -16.85 -2.16
C MET A 437 -0.48 -17.12 -3.51
N PHE A 438 -1.75 -17.50 -3.48
CA PHE A 438 -2.65 -17.46 -4.62
C PHE A 438 -3.74 -16.43 -4.37
N GLN A 439 -3.87 -15.44 -5.22
CA GLN A 439 -4.90 -14.40 -5.13
C GLN A 439 -5.73 -14.40 -6.41
N TYR A 440 -7.05 -14.34 -6.27
CA TYR A 440 -7.98 -14.14 -7.37
C TYR A 440 -8.79 -12.88 -7.14
N THR A 441 -8.64 -11.91 -8.04
CA THR A 441 -9.42 -10.67 -8.05
C THR A 441 -10.51 -10.76 -9.11
N ALA A 442 -11.77 -10.55 -8.71
CA ALA A 442 -12.93 -10.58 -9.59
C ALA A 442 -13.63 -9.22 -9.61
N TYR A 443 -13.82 -8.65 -10.78
CA TYR A 443 -14.48 -7.36 -10.97
C TYR A 443 -15.94 -7.55 -11.42
N ASN A 444 -16.87 -6.90 -10.71
CA ASN A 444 -18.27 -6.77 -11.10
C ASN A 444 -18.54 -5.46 -11.85
N LYS A 445 -17.73 -4.43 -11.58
CA LYS A 445 -17.71 -3.14 -12.26
C LYS A 445 -16.26 -2.64 -12.34
N PHE A 446 -15.90 -2.01 -13.44
CA PHE A 446 -14.57 -1.50 -13.69
C PHE A 446 -14.67 -0.19 -14.46
N ASN A 447 -14.07 0.89 -13.97
CA ASN A 447 -14.05 2.23 -14.57
C ASN A 447 -15.43 2.67 -15.11
N GLY A 448 -16.47 2.54 -14.28
CA GLY A 448 -17.81 3.05 -14.57
C GLY A 448 -18.80 2.01 -15.09
N ALA A 449 -18.40 0.89 -15.68
CA ALA A 449 -19.33 -0.05 -16.28
C ALA A 449 -19.01 -1.52 -16.00
N SER A 450 -20.03 -2.39 -16.15
CA SER A 450 -19.89 -3.84 -16.07
C SER A 450 -19.54 -4.45 -17.44
N THR A 451 -19.99 -3.81 -18.51
CA THR A 451 -19.78 -4.21 -19.89
C THR A 451 -19.27 -3.02 -20.69
N ASN A 452 -18.41 -3.29 -21.67
CA ASN A 452 -17.84 -2.29 -22.58
C ASN A 452 -17.35 -1.01 -21.88
N TYR A 453 -16.58 -1.16 -20.77
CA TYR A 453 -16.16 -0.04 -19.94
C TYR A 453 -15.14 0.90 -20.61
N ASP A 454 -14.42 0.40 -21.62
CA ASP A 454 -13.41 1.13 -22.39
C ASP A 454 -13.93 1.66 -23.75
N GLY A 455 -15.20 1.42 -24.08
CA GLY A 455 -15.75 1.73 -25.38
C GLY A 455 -15.35 0.76 -26.51
N ASN A 456 -14.39 -0.13 -26.26
CA ASN A 456 -13.77 -1.04 -27.25
C ASN A 456 -14.13 -2.52 -27.02
N GLY A 457 -15.19 -2.77 -26.24
CA GLY A 457 -15.75 -4.11 -26.03
C GLY A 457 -15.27 -4.84 -24.77
N ARG A 458 -14.37 -4.27 -23.97
CA ARG A 458 -13.94 -4.92 -22.71
C ARG A 458 -15.00 -4.80 -21.63
N ASN A 459 -15.19 -5.90 -20.93
CA ASN A 459 -16.09 -5.97 -19.78
C ASN A 459 -15.27 -5.96 -18.47
N ALA A 460 -15.88 -5.56 -17.37
CA ALA A 460 -15.24 -5.57 -16.05
C ALA A 460 -14.57 -6.93 -15.74
N ARG A 461 -15.29 -8.03 -15.99
CA ARG A 461 -14.80 -9.41 -15.78
C ARG A 461 -13.57 -9.80 -16.62
N ASP A 462 -13.26 -9.07 -17.69
CA ASP A 462 -12.10 -9.33 -18.53
C ASP A 462 -10.79 -8.98 -17.79
N ASN A 463 -10.88 -8.14 -16.77
CA ASN A 463 -9.79 -7.80 -15.85
C ASN A 463 -9.67 -8.76 -14.65
N ASN A 464 -10.52 -9.79 -14.54
CA ASN A 464 -10.37 -10.80 -13.50
C ASN A 464 -8.99 -11.44 -13.59
N THR A 465 -8.30 -11.48 -12.46
CA THR A 465 -6.88 -11.82 -12.42
C THR A 465 -6.61 -12.92 -11.42
N ALA A 466 -5.95 -13.99 -11.85
CA ALA A 466 -5.30 -14.96 -11.00
C ALA A 466 -3.82 -14.57 -10.84
N PHE A 467 -3.35 -14.48 -9.61
CA PHE A 467 -2.03 -14.03 -9.25
C PHE A 467 -1.39 -15.03 -8.30
N LEU A 468 -0.29 -15.64 -8.72
CA LEU A 468 0.56 -16.49 -7.89
C LEU A 468 1.77 -15.67 -7.49
N ASN A 469 2.08 -15.64 -6.20
CA ASN A 469 3.21 -14.89 -5.68
C ASN A 469 4.01 -15.73 -4.67
N VAL A 470 5.31 -15.59 -4.73
CA VAL A 470 6.26 -16.06 -3.72
C VAL A 470 6.88 -14.84 -3.08
N TRP A 471 6.71 -14.70 -1.79
CA TRP A 471 7.25 -13.61 -1.01
C TRP A 471 8.21 -14.15 0.03
N VAL A 472 9.46 -13.68 -0.02
CA VAL A 472 10.56 -14.14 0.85
C VAL A 472 11.13 -12.96 1.61
N ALA A 473 11.45 -13.14 2.91
CA ALA A 473 12.09 -12.12 3.75
C ALA A 473 13.15 -12.74 4.66
N PHE A 474 14.39 -12.21 4.69
CA PHE A 474 15.51 -12.68 5.52
C PHE A 474 16.21 -11.56 6.27
#